data_3978a3d18c26d03e6e9f643445edf645
#
_entry.id   3978a3d18c26d03e6e9f643445edf645
#
_cell.length_a   1.000
_cell.length_b   1.000
_cell.length_c   1.000
_cell.angle_alpha   90.00
_cell.angle_beta   90.00
_cell.angle_gamma   90.00
#
_symmetry.space_group_name_H-M   'P 1'
#
loop_
_entity.id
_entity.type
_entity.pdbx_description
1 polymer ?
#
loop_
_entity_poly.entity_id
_entity_poly.type
_entity_poly.pdbx_seq_one_letter_code
_entity_poly.pdbx_strand_id
1 'polypeptide(L)' 'MYRLLVADDEIIERKVLLKTLQKNLEEQCELFQAENGREALEIYEKEKIQIAILDIEMPGINGIQAAENSS' A
#
# COMPACT_ATOMS: atom_id res chain seq x y z
N MET A 1 14.15 -6.99 -6.88
CA MET A 1 13.59 -6.22 -5.76
C MET A 1 12.07 -6.16 -5.87
N TYR A 2 11.38 -6.50 -4.82
CA TYR A 2 9.92 -6.44 -4.81
C TYR A 2 9.43 -5.02 -4.63
N ARG A 3 8.30 -4.70 -5.23
CA ARG A 3 7.66 -3.40 -5.07
C ARG A 3 6.47 -3.56 -4.16
N LEU A 4 6.53 -2.91 -3.02
CA LEU A 4 5.53 -3.04 -1.97
C LEU A 4 4.88 -1.69 -1.69
N LEU A 5 3.55 -1.66 -1.69
CA LEU A 5 2.78 -0.46 -1.42
C LEU A 5 2.11 -0.56 -0.05
N VAL A 6 2.25 0.50 0.74
CA VAL A 6 1.54 0.63 2.01
C VAL A 6 0.54 1.76 1.87
N ALA A 7 -0.72 1.47 2.04
CA ALA A 7 -1.79 2.46 1.93
C ALA A 7 -2.54 2.57 3.25
N ASP A 8 -2.54 3.76 3.85
CA ASP A 8 -3.15 4.02 5.14
C ASP A 8 -3.42 5.52 5.23
N ASP A 9 -4.63 5.92 5.61
CA ASP A 9 -4.97 7.33 5.74
C ASP A 9 -4.44 7.96 7.04
N GLU A 10 -4.02 7.13 8.00
CA GLU A 10 -3.42 7.60 9.24
C GLU A 10 -1.91 7.77 9.05
N ILE A 11 -1.47 9.01 9.03
CA ILE A 11 -0.07 9.31 8.72
C ILE A 11 0.90 8.67 9.72
N ILE A 12 0.55 8.65 10.99
CA ILE A 12 1.42 8.09 12.02
C ILE A 12 1.52 6.57 11.86
N GLU A 13 0.40 5.90 11.69
CA GLU A 13 0.38 4.46 11.48
C GLU A 13 1.15 4.07 10.23
N ARG A 14 0.95 4.83 9.15
CA ARG A 14 1.64 4.58 7.90
C ARG A 14 3.14 4.71 8.05
N LYS A 15 3.60 5.75 8.75
CA LYS A 15 5.02 5.95 8.98
C LYS A 15 5.64 4.86 9.85
N VAL A 16 4.92 4.43 10.87
CA VAL A 16 5.40 3.35 11.74
C VAL A 16 5.54 2.06 10.95
N LEU A 17 4.54 1.74 10.16
CA LEU A 17 4.56 0.53 9.34
C LEU A 17 5.68 0.57 8.30
N LEU A 18 5.83 1.70 7.62
CA LEU A 18 6.90 1.86 6.64
C LEU A 18 8.27 1.71 7.28
N LYS A 19 8.45 2.29 8.45
CA LYS A 19 9.71 2.21 9.17
C LYS A 19 10.02 0.78 9.57
N THR A 20 9.02 0.05 10.03
CA THR A 20 9.17 -1.34 10.41
C THR A 20 9.53 -2.20 9.20
N LEU A 21 8.84 -2.01 8.08
CA LEU A 21 9.11 -2.73 6.85
C LEU A 21 10.49 -2.40 6.30
N GLN A 22 10.85 -1.13 6.33
CA GLN A 22 12.15 -0.69 5.85
C GLN A 22 13.27 -1.33 6.63
N LYS A 23 13.11 -1.42 7.94
CA LYS A 23 14.10 -2.05 8.81
C LYS A 23 14.29 -3.53 8.49
N ASN A 24 13.21 -4.21 8.16
CA ASN A 24 13.24 -5.65 7.96
C ASN A 24 13.44 -6.08 6.51
N LEU A 25 13.03 -5.25 5.54
CA LEU A 25 12.98 -5.64 4.13
C LEU A 25 13.69 -4.68 3.18
N GLU A 26 14.43 -3.70 3.69
CA GLU A 26 14.95 -2.63 2.85
C GLU A 26 15.81 -3.08 1.67
N GLU A 27 16.51 -4.19 1.81
CA GLU A 27 17.34 -4.71 0.75
C GLU A 27 16.57 -5.51 -0.29
N GLN A 28 15.33 -5.90 0.05
CA GLN A 28 14.52 -6.76 -0.78
C GLN A 28 13.30 -6.08 -1.38
N CYS A 29 12.92 -4.94 -0.84
CA CYS A 29 11.71 -4.25 -1.25
C CYS A 29 11.94 -2.78 -1.51
N GLU A 30 11.29 -2.31 -2.57
CA GLU A 30 11.14 -0.89 -2.83
C GLU A 30 9.79 -0.50 -2.27
N LEU A 31 9.78 0.43 -1.32
CA LEU A 31 8.56 0.79 -0.60
C LEU A 31 7.88 2.04 -1.17
N PHE A 32 6.59 1.94 -1.37
CA PHE A 32 5.76 3.05 -1.80
C PHE A 32 4.67 3.29 -0.76
N GLN A 33 4.14 4.50 -0.71
CA GLN A 33 3.08 4.80 0.24
C GLN A 33 1.96 5.60 -0.41
N ALA A 34 0.75 5.39 0.10
CA ALA A 34 -0.43 6.10 -0.33
C ALA A 34 -1.27 6.45 0.88
N GLU A 35 -1.96 7.58 0.83
CA GLU A 35 -2.79 8.03 1.94
C GLU A 35 -4.28 7.78 1.73
N ASN A 36 -4.67 7.30 0.57
CA ASN A 36 -6.05 6.96 0.30
C ASN A 36 -6.11 5.93 -0.83
N GLY A 37 -7.32 5.40 -1.06
CA GLY A 37 -7.51 4.35 -2.05
C GLY A 37 -7.23 4.78 -3.47
N ARG A 38 -7.55 6.03 -3.80
CA ARG A 38 -7.31 6.55 -5.14
C ARG A 38 -5.82 6.62 -5.44
N GLU A 39 -5.06 7.15 -4.49
CA GLU A 39 -3.61 7.24 -4.63
C GLU A 39 -2.98 5.85 -4.68
N ALA A 40 -3.49 4.94 -3.87
CA ALA A 40 -3.02 3.56 -3.86
C ALA A 40 -3.21 2.91 -5.23
N LEU A 41 -4.36 3.12 -5.84
CA LEU A 41 -4.65 2.54 -7.14
C LEU A 41 -3.75 3.12 -8.22
N GLU A 42 -3.52 4.42 -8.18
CA GLU A 42 -2.64 5.07 -9.14
C GLU A 42 -1.22 4.52 -9.05
N ILE A 43 -0.72 4.36 -7.83
CA ILE A 43 0.63 3.83 -7.62
C ILE A 43 0.68 2.37 -8.03
N TYR A 44 -0.33 1.61 -7.70
CA TYR A 44 -0.41 0.19 -8.07
C TYR A 44 -0.26 0.00 -9.57
N GLU A 45 -0.96 0.80 -10.36
CA GLU A 45 -0.90 0.69 -11.81
C GLU A 45 0.40 1.23 -12.39
N LYS A 46 0.87 2.36 -11.86
CA LYS A 46 2.03 3.05 -12.42
C LYS A 46 3.34 2.34 -12.10
N GLU A 47 3.47 1.86 -10.87
CA GLU A 47 4.73 1.31 -10.38
C GLU A 47 4.82 -0.21 -10.42
N LYS A 48 3.82 -0.86 -10.95
CA LYS A 48 3.77 -2.33 -11.04
C LYS A 48 3.97 -2.97 -9.67
N ILE A 49 3.16 -2.57 -8.72
CA ILE A 49 3.24 -3.07 -7.35
C ILE A 49 2.96 -4.57 -7.30
N GLN A 50 3.76 -5.29 -6.57
CA GLN A 50 3.62 -6.74 -6.42
C GLN A 50 2.92 -7.12 -5.13
N ILE A 51 3.12 -6.32 -4.07
CA ILE A 51 2.52 -6.56 -2.77
C ILE A 51 1.91 -5.26 -2.27
N ALA A 52 0.65 -5.31 -1.83
CA ALA A 52 -0.02 -4.13 -1.30
C ALA A 52 -0.56 -4.43 0.09
N ILE A 53 -0.26 -3.56 1.04
CA ILE A 53 -0.80 -3.61 2.39
C ILE A 53 -1.78 -2.46 2.51
N LEU A 54 -3.07 -2.77 2.66
CA LEU A 54 -4.13 -1.79 2.63
C LEU A 54 -4.89 -1.74 3.96
N ASP A 55 -5.15 -0.52 4.43
CA ASP A 55 -6.02 -0.30 5.57
C ASP A 55 -7.47 -0.35 5.09
N ILE A 56 -8.24 -1.29 5.56
CA ILE A 56 -9.60 -1.50 5.10
C ILE A 56 -10.56 -0.37 5.48
N GLU A 57 -10.17 0.47 6.43
CA GLU A 57 -10.99 1.60 6.85
C GLU A 57 -10.68 2.87 6.07
N MET A 58 -9.73 2.82 5.15
CA MET A 58 -9.31 3.97 4.38
C MET A 58 -10.37 4.35 3.34
N PRO A 59 -10.68 5.64 3.22
CA PRO A 59 -11.63 6.09 2.20
C PRO A 59 -11.17 5.70 0.78
N GLY A 60 -12.11 5.23 -0.01
CA GLY A 60 -11.84 4.86 -1.40
C GLY A 60 -11.33 3.44 -1.61
N ILE A 61 -11.16 2.68 -0.54
CA ILE A 61 -10.63 1.32 -0.67
C ILE A 61 -11.68 0.32 -1.13
N ASN A 62 -12.96 0.66 -1.00
CA ASN A 62 -14.04 -0.25 -1.34
C ASN A 62 -13.95 -0.80 -2.76
N GLY A 63 -13.52 0.03 -3.70
CA GLY A 63 -13.38 -0.40 -5.08
C GLY A 63 -12.30 -1.47 -5.23
N ILE A 64 -11.22 -1.33 -4.50
CA ILE A 64 -10.11 -2.27 -4.54
C ILE A 64 -10.54 -3.60 -3.92
N GLN A 65 -11.22 -3.55 -2.78
CA GLN A 65 -11.71 -4.74 -2.11
C GLN A 65 -12.73 -5.48 -2.95
N ALA A 66 -13.62 -4.75 -3.60
CA ALA A 66 -14.63 -5.35 -4.45
C ALA A 66 -13.99 -6.09 -5.62
N ALA A 67 -12.97 -5.50 -6.22
CA ALA A 67 -12.25 -6.12 -7.31
C ALA A 67 -11.57 -7.43 -6.88
N GLU A 68 -10.96 -7.42 -5.72
CA GLU A 68 -10.30 -8.62 -5.18
C GLU A 68 -11.31 -9.70 -4.83
N ASN A 69 -12.41 -9.32 -4.20
CA ASN A 69 -13.43 -10.26 -3.78
C ASN A 69 -14.17 -10.90 -4.95
N SER A 70 -14.23 -10.21 -6.06
CA SER A 70 -14.91 -10.73 -7.23
C SER A 70 -14.06 -11.67 -8.05
N SER A 71 -12.82 -11.71 -7.75
CA SER A 71 -11.92 -12.65 -8.42
C SER A 71 -11.87 -13.99 -7.68
#